data_9fec23078e9ea21dd4488998da08096d
#
_entry.id   9fec23078e9ea21dd4488998da08096d
#
_cell.length_a   1.000
_cell.length_b   1.000
_cell.length_c   1.000
_cell.angle_alpha   90.00
_cell.angle_beta   90.00
_cell.angle_gamma   90.00
#
_symmetry.space_group_name_H-M   'P 1'
#
loop_
_entity.id
_entity.type
_entity.pdbx_description
1 polymer ?
#
loop_
_entity_poly.entity_id
_entity_poly.type
_entity_poly.pdbx_seq_one_letter_code
_entity_poly.pdbx_strand_id
1 'polypeptide(L)'
;MRSNSITIIRGGTVQVEHTLFSGQSFVWNKSNHTPGIYSSVIDGSSVLIQQINPTSFSVTTGANNLYGIPLRRFFERYFSLDIATQMLFDEEFHTRFPELTARLLYLEGLRVLRQDPYETLVTFMCAQGIG
;
A
#
# COMPACT_ATOMS: atom_id res chain seq x y z
N MET A 1 19.60 -0.56 -21.27
CA MET A 1 18.66 -1.12 -20.27
C MET A 1 18.83 -0.34 -18.96
N ARG A 2 17.81 0.28 -18.48
CA ARG A 2 17.86 0.79 -17.11
C ARG A 2 17.80 -0.42 -16.18
N SER A 3 18.79 -0.61 -15.35
CA SER A 3 18.75 -1.66 -14.34
C SER A 3 17.68 -1.31 -13.31
N ASN A 4 16.70 -2.19 -13.13
CA ASN A 4 15.74 -2.03 -12.06
C ASN A 4 16.48 -2.12 -10.71
N SER A 5 16.25 -1.16 -9.86
CA SER A 5 16.75 -1.18 -8.48
C SER A 5 15.70 -1.81 -7.56
N ILE A 6 16.17 -2.55 -6.57
CA ILE A 6 15.32 -3.10 -5.51
C ILE A 6 15.51 -2.26 -4.25
N THR A 7 14.42 -1.71 -3.75
CA THR A 7 14.40 -0.95 -2.50
C THR A 7 13.53 -1.67 -1.48
N ILE A 8 14.08 -1.93 -0.29
CA ILE A 8 13.33 -2.52 0.82
C ILE A 8 12.69 -1.41 1.63
N ILE A 9 11.38 -1.46 1.75
CA ILE A 9 10.60 -0.56 2.60
C ILE A 9 10.28 -1.29 3.90
N ARG A 10 10.59 -0.66 5.01
CA ARG A 10 10.35 -1.16 6.38
C ARG A 10 9.57 -0.12 7.17
N GLY A 11 8.67 -0.60 8.00
CA GLY A 11 7.83 0.26 8.82
C GLY A 11 7.04 -0.56 9.83
N GLY A 12 5.91 -0.05 10.26
CA GLY A 12 4.95 -0.84 11.04
C GLY A 12 4.34 -1.97 10.22
N THR A 13 3.54 -2.80 10.86
CA THR A 13 2.84 -3.91 10.20
C THR A 13 2.07 -3.41 8.97
N VAL A 14 2.26 -4.08 7.84
CA VAL A 14 1.60 -3.79 6.57
C VAL A 14 1.23 -5.09 5.86
N GLN A 15 -0.03 -5.21 5.47
CA GLN A 15 -0.51 -6.27 4.58
C GLN A 15 -0.71 -5.67 3.18
N VAL A 16 0.29 -5.86 2.32
CA VAL A 16 0.32 -5.22 1.00
C VAL A 16 -0.90 -5.63 0.18
N GLU A 17 -1.20 -6.92 0.07
CA GLU A 17 -2.34 -7.38 -0.73
C GLU A 17 -3.67 -6.80 -0.24
N HIS A 18 -3.96 -6.93 1.05
CA HIS A 18 -5.20 -6.41 1.62
C HIS A 18 -5.32 -4.90 1.44
N THR A 19 -4.21 -4.18 1.58
CA THR A 19 -4.20 -2.72 1.41
C THR A 19 -4.45 -2.31 -0.05
N LEU A 20 -3.75 -2.94 -1.00
CA LEU A 20 -3.85 -2.57 -2.42
C LEU A 20 -5.20 -2.96 -3.04
N PHE A 21 -5.85 -4.02 -2.54
CA PHE A 21 -7.07 -4.58 -3.13
C PHE A 21 -8.30 -4.45 -2.22
N SER A 22 -8.29 -3.52 -1.28
CA SER A 22 -9.43 -3.21 -0.40
C SER A 22 -10.44 -2.19 -0.98
N GLY A 23 -10.31 -1.85 -2.26
CA GLY A 23 -11.15 -0.85 -2.92
C GLY A 23 -10.64 0.58 -2.81
N GLN A 24 -9.43 0.79 -2.29
CA GLN A 24 -8.80 2.12 -2.20
C GLN A 24 -8.09 2.53 -3.49
N SER A 25 -7.68 1.58 -4.32
CA SER A 25 -6.92 1.82 -5.55
C SER A 25 -7.36 0.87 -6.65
N PHE A 26 -7.27 1.34 -7.89
CA PHE A 26 -7.68 0.59 -9.09
C PHE A 26 -6.53 0.44 -10.10
N VAL A 27 -5.32 0.80 -9.71
CA VAL A 27 -4.14 0.80 -10.60
C VAL A 27 -3.22 -0.40 -10.40
N TRP A 28 -3.50 -1.26 -9.42
CA TRP A 28 -2.68 -2.41 -9.10
C TRP A 28 -3.22 -3.71 -9.71
N ASN A 29 -2.29 -4.54 -10.17
CA ASN A 29 -2.58 -5.86 -10.72
C ASN A 29 -1.83 -6.93 -9.94
N LYS A 30 -2.50 -8.08 -9.72
CA LYS A 30 -1.85 -9.28 -9.18
C LYS A 30 -1.14 -10.03 -10.30
N SER A 31 0.05 -10.57 -10.03
CA SER A 31 0.71 -11.48 -10.95
C SER A 31 -0.10 -12.77 -11.08
N ASN A 32 -0.38 -13.19 -12.32
CA ASN A 32 -1.04 -14.46 -12.59
C ASN A 32 -0.10 -15.67 -12.44
N HIS A 33 1.21 -15.43 -12.49
CA HIS A 33 2.23 -16.49 -12.51
C HIS A 33 2.96 -16.63 -11.19
N THR A 34 3.08 -15.55 -10.41
CA THR A 34 3.82 -15.55 -9.17
C THR A 34 2.98 -14.90 -8.07
N PRO A 35 2.44 -15.69 -7.12
CA PRO A 35 1.70 -15.15 -5.99
C PRO A 35 2.55 -14.18 -5.17
N GLY A 36 1.91 -13.15 -4.61
CA GLY A 36 2.56 -12.17 -3.74
C GLY A 36 3.33 -11.07 -4.47
N ILE A 37 3.26 -11.02 -5.81
CA ILE A 37 3.81 -9.94 -6.63
C ILE A 37 2.67 -9.09 -7.18
N TYR A 38 2.78 -7.80 -7.00
CA TYR A 38 1.80 -6.79 -7.42
C TYR A 38 2.49 -5.76 -8.30
N SER A 39 1.84 -5.38 -9.39
CA SER A 39 2.40 -4.45 -10.37
C SER A 39 1.48 -3.27 -10.61
N SER A 40 2.08 -2.13 -10.87
CA SER A 40 1.40 -0.90 -11.27
C SER A 40 2.30 -0.03 -12.14
N VAL A 41 1.73 1.03 -12.70
CA VAL A 41 2.46 2.15 -13.27
C VAL A 41 2.16 3.38 -12.42
N ILE A 42 3.19 3.97 -11.82
CA ILE A 42 3.09 5.17 -10.98
C ILE A 42 4.05 6.21 -11.54
N ASP A 43 3.55 7.42 -11.75
CA ASP A 43 4.35 8.51 -12.33
C ASP A 43 5.10 8.08 -13.60
N GLY A 44 4.41 7.34 -14.48
CA GLY A 44 4.96 6.82 -15.74
C GLY A 44 6.01 5.70 -15.58
N SER A 45 6.27 5.25 -14.38
CA SER A 45 7.28 4.21 -14.09
C SER A 45 6.62 2.90 -13.70
N SER A 46 7.10 1.80 -14.27
CA SER A 46 6.68 0.45 -13.86
C SER A 46 7.20 0.16 -12.44
N VAL A 47 6.31 -0.31 -11.59
CA VAL A 47 6.59 -0.64 -10.19
C VAL A 47 6.12 -2.04 -9.88
N LEU A 48 6.97 -2.85 -9.26
CA LEU A 48 6.64 -4.15 -8.69
C LEU A 48 6.80 -4.10 -7.18
N ILE A 49 5.83 -4.64 -6.47
CA ILE A 49 5.89 -4.79 -5.00
C ILE A 49 5.78 -6.26 -4.64
N GLN A 50 6.60 -6.69 -3.69
CA GLN A 50 6.53 -8.03 -3.10
C GLN A 50 6.62 -7.95 -1.58
N GLN A 51 5.67 -8.55 -0.88
CA GLN A 51 5.72 -8.69 0.57
C GLN A 51 6.90 -9.59 0.96
N ILE A 52 7.73 -9.14 1.91
CA ILE A 52 8.85 -9.91 2.43
C ILE A 52 8.45 -10.58 3.75
N ASN A 53 7.94 -9.79 4.68
CA ASN A 53 7.45 -10.20 5.98
C ASN A 53 6.38 -9.21 6.48
N PRO A 54 5.73 -9.40 7.64
CA PRO A 54 4.66 -8.51 8.09
C PRO A 54 5.03 -7.03 8.22
N THR A 55 6.30 -6.69 8.31
CA THR A 55 6.77 -5.31 8.51
C THR A 55 7.62 -4.77 7.36
N SER A 56 7.77 -5.52 6.27
CA SER A 56 8.58 -5.06 5.13
C SER A 56 8.10 -5.62 3.80
N PHE A 57 8.36 -4.85 2.74
CA PHE A 57 8.14 -5.25 1.35
C PHE A 57 9.25 -4.67 0.47
N SER A 58 9.50 -5.31 -0.65
CA SER A 58 10.42 -4.81 -1.67
C SER A 58 9.67 -4.05 -2.75
N VAL A 59 10.32 -3.02 -3.26
CA VAL A 59 9.87 -2.26 -4.43
C VAL A 59 10.93 -2.36 -5.51
N THR A 60 10.55 -2.83 -6.69
CA THR A 60 11.42 -2.92 -7.87
C THR A 60 10.93 -1.95 -8.93
N THR A 61 11.77 -1.01 -9.33
CA THR A 61 11.47 -0.01 -10.36
C THR A 61 12.76 0.54 -10.97
N GLY A 62 12.68 1.07 -12.18
CA GLY A 62 13.78 1.81 -12.80
C GLY A 62 13.85 3.29 -12.38
N ALA A 63 12.90 3.78 -11.60
CA ALA A 63 12.88 5.15 -11.12
C ALA A 63 13.64 5.31 -9.80
N ASN A 64 14.25 6.47 -9.57
CA ASN A 64 14.82 6.84 -8.27
C ASN A 64 13.85 7.63 -7.40
N ASN A 65 12.93 8.33 -8.06
CA ASN A 65 11.89 9.16 -7.43
C ASN A 65 10.56 8.90 -8.12
N LEU A 66 9.47 9.10 -7.40
CA LEU A 66 8.11 9.13 -7.93
C LEU A 66 7.48 10.47 -7.49
N TYR A 67 6.93 11.22 -8.45
CA TYR A 67 6.44 12.58 -8.22
C TYR A 67 7.47 13.49 -7.53
N GLY A 68 8.76 13.31 -7.85
CA GLY A 68 9.87 14.06 -7.23
C GLY A 68 10.24 13.65 -5.80
N ILE A 69 9.60 12.60 -5.27
CA ILE A 69 9.83 12.09 -3.90
C ILE A 69 10.70 10.84 -3.99
N PRO A 70 11.79 10.71 -3.19
CA PRO A 70 12.61 9.51 -3.13
C PRO A 70 11.77 8.27 -2.82
N LEU A 71 12.05 7.14 -3.47
CA LEU A 71 11.24 5.91 -3.42
C LEU A 71 10.87 5.48 -2.00
N ARG A 72 11.83 5.43 -1.09
CA ARG A 72 11.58 5.04 0.30
C ARG A 72 10.51 5.93 0.93
N ARG A 73 10.74 7.24 0.87
CA ARG A 73 9.81 8.23 1.45
C ARG A 73 8.45 8.21 0.77
N PHE A 74 8.43 8.00 -0.55
CA PHE A 74 7.19 7.87 -1.30
C PHE A 74 6.36 6.70 -0.78
N PHE A 75 6.93 5.50 -0.67
CA PHE A 75 6.19 4.32 -0.24
C PHE A 75 5.88 4.29 1.26
N GLU A 76 6.74 4.83 2.12
CA GLU A 76 6.41 5.06 3.53
C GLU A 76 5.15 5.91 3.67
N ARG A 77 5.04 6.95 2.88
CA ARG A 77 3.87 7.83 2.86
C ARG A 77 2.68 7.19 2.15
N TYR A 78 2.90 6.54 1.01
CA TYR A 78 1.86 5.88 0.22
C TYR A 78 1.08 4.86 1.05
N PHE A 79 1.77 4.03 1.82
CA PHE A 79 1.18 3.05 2.73
C PHE A 79 0.89 3.60 4.13
N SER A 80 1.01 4.89 4.37
CA SER A 80 0.81 5.51 5.71
C SER A 80 1.64 4.85 6.82
N LEU A 81 2.86 4.44 6.53
CA LEU A 81 3.74 3.80 7.50
C LEU A 81 4.30 4.78 8.55
N ASP A 82 4.16 6.07 8.30
CA ASP A 82 4.45 7.16 9.22
C ASP A 82 3.40 7.31 10.34
N ILE A 83 2.28 6.57 10.25
CA ILE A 83 1.23 6.56 11.26
C ILE A 83 1.34 5.28 12.11
N ALA A 84 1.54 5.45 13.41
CA ALA A 84 1.49 4.35 14.37
C ALA A 84 0.04 3.93 14.60
N THR A 85 -0.40 2.87 13.93
CA THR A 85 -1.80 2.42 14.00
C THR A 85 -2.24 1.98 15.39
N GLN A 86 -1.31 1.52 16.24
CA GLN A 86 -1.58 1.15 17.63
C GLN A 86 -2.07 2.35 18.48
N MET A 87 -1.73 3.58 18.07
CA MET A 87 -2.13 4.80 18.78
C MET A 87 -3.51 5.33 18.35
N LEU A 88 -4.11 4.75 17.30
CA LEU A 88 -5.43 5.17 16.82
C LEU A 88 -6.56 4.64 17.71
N PHE A 89 -6.29 3.60 18.48
CA PHE A 89 -7.26 2.94 19.35
C PHE A 89 -6.66 2.81 20.74
N ASP A 90 -7.14 3.64 21.66
CA ASP A 90 -6.70 3.67 23.05
C ASP A 90 -7.39 2.61 23.94
N GLU A 91 -6.99 2.53 25.18
CA GLU A 91 -7.60 1.59 26.15
C GLU A 91 -9.09 1.85 26.37
N GLU A 92 -9.52 3.10 26.31
CA GLU A 92 -10.93 3.46 26.41
C GLU A 92 -11.73 2.87 25.25
N PHE A 93 -11.21 2.97 24.02
CA PHE A 93 -11.82 2.37 22.86
C PHE A 93 -11.94 0.84 23.00
N HIS A 94 -10.87 0.17 23.41
CA HIS A 94 -10.86 -1.29 23.58
C HIS A 94 -11.83 -1.77 24.66
N THR A 95 -11.95 -1.02 25.73
CA THR A 95 -12.89 -1.31 26.82
C THR A 95 -14.33 -1.09 26.38
N ARG A 96 -14.58 -0.02 25.64
CA ARG A 96 -15.92 0.37 25.20
C ARG A 96 -16.44 -0.50 24.05
N PHE A 97 -15.55 -0.98 23.20
CA PHE A 97 -15.91 -1.74 21.99
C PHE A 97 -15.13 -3.06 21.87
N PRO A 98 -15.32 -4.02 22.80
CA PRO A 98 -14.55 -5.25 22.81
C PRO A 98 -14.75 -6.13 21.56
N GLU A 99 -15.94 -6.12 20.96
CA GLU A 99 -16.22 -6.87 19.73
C GLU A 99 -15.48 -6.28 18.51
N LEU A 100 -15.36 -4.96 18.42
CA LEU A 100 -14.57 -4.30 17.39
C LEU A 100 -13.09 -4.56 17.60
N THR A 101 -12.62 -4.50 18.84
CA THR A 101 -11.22 -4.83 19.19
C THR A 101 -10.84 -6.23 18.71
N ALA A 102 -11.68 -7.23 18.93
CA ALA A 102 -11.42 -8.58 18.46
C ALA A 102 -11.31 -8.67 16.93
N ARG A 103 -12.09 -7.87 16.19
CA ARG A 103 -12.04 -7.82 14.73
C ARG A 103 -10.83 -7.04 14.20
N LEU A 104 -10.33 -6.05 14.92
CA LEU A 104 -9.14 -5.28 14.52
C LEU A 104 -7.90 -6.16 14.37
N LEU A 105 -7.80 -7.26 15.12
CA LEU A 105 -6.69 -8.21 14.99
C LEU A 105 -6.61 -8.82 13.58
N TYR A 106 -7.74 -9.05 12.93
CA TYR A 106 -7.79 -9.57 11.54
C TYR A 106 -7.45 -8.52 10.49
N LEU A 107 -7.53 -7.24 10.86
CA LEU A 107 -7.24 -6.10 9.99
C LEU A 107 -5.87 -5.47 10.30
N GLU A 108 -5.10 -6.11 11.18
CA GLU A 108 -3.75 -5.65 11.47
C GLU A 108 -2.93 -5.60 10.19
N GLY A 109 -2.32 -4.45 9.93
CA GLY A 109 -1.55 -4.22 8.71
C GLY A 109 -2.36 -3.70 7.50
N LEU A 110 -3.68 -3.62 7.58
CA LEU A 110 -4.45 -2.85 6.61
C LEU A 110 -4.13 -1.37 6.78
N ARG A 111 -3.68 -0.74 5.69
CA ARG A 111 -3.28 0.67 5.67
C ARG A 111 -4.19 1.51 4.80
N VAL A 112 -4.28 2.79 5.10
CA VAL A 112 -4.93 3.78 4.24
C VAL A 112 -3.91 4.28 3.24
N LEU A 113 -4.19 4.13 1.94
CA LEU A 113 -3.32 4.60 0.86
C LEU A 113 -3.43 6.12 0.70
N ARG A 114 -2.28 6.78 0.60
CA ARG A 114 -2.18 8.19 0.21
C ARG A 114 -1.71 8.26 -1.24
N GLN A 115 -2.65 8.38 -2.14
CA GLN A 115 -2.45 8.36 -3.58
C GLN A 115 -2.47 9.78 -4.15
N ASP A 116 -1.98 9.93 -5.38
CA ASP A 116 -2.18 11.16 -6.14
C ASP A 116 -3.69 11.42 -6.33
N PRO A 117 -4.20 12.61 -5.95
CA PRO A 117 -5.64 12.88 -5.99
C PRO A 117 -6.23 12.84 -7.41
N TYR A 118 -5.49 13.30 -8.41
CA TYR A 118 -5.94 13.32 -9.80
C TYR A 118 -6.01 11.90 -10.38
N GLU A 119 -4.95 11.12 -10.20
CA GLU A 119 -4.91 9.72 -10.64
C GLU A 119 -6.02 8.90 -9.96
N THR A 120 -6.21 9.09 -8.66
CA THR A 120 -7.26 8.42 -7.90
C THR A 120 -8.65 8.76 -8.43
N LEU A 121 -8.93 10.03 -8.70
CA LEU A 121 -10.21 10.45 -9.23
C LEU A 121 -10.48 9.85 -10.61
N VAL A 122 -9.52 9.94 -11.53
CA VAL A 122 -9.67 9.42 -12.89
C VAL A 122 -9.87 7.91 -12.90
N THR A 123 -9.05 7.17 -12.15
CA THR A 123 -9.14 5.70 -12.08
C THR A 123 -10.42 5.23 -11.40
N PHE A 124 -10.90 5.96 -10.39
CA PHE A 124 -12.19 5.69 -9.74
C PHE A 124 -13.36 5.88 -10.73
N MET A 125 -13.35 6.96 -11.49
CA MET A 125 -14.37 7.20 -12.52
C MET A 125 -14.37 6.12 -13.60
N CYS A 126 -13.18 5.68 -14.04
CA CYS A 126 -13.05 4.58 -15.00
C CYS A 126 -13.58 3.25 -14.43
N ALA A 127 -13.30 2.96 -13.17
CA ALA A 127 -13.75 1.74 -12.51
C ALA A 127 -15.29 1.69 -12.36
N GLN A 128 -15.94 2.83 -12.17
CA GLN A 128 -17.41 2.91 -12.09
C GLN A 128 -18.12 2.72 -13.44
N GLY A 129 -17.43 3.03 -14.56
CA GLY A 129 -17.97 2.90 -15.90
C GLY A 129 -18.01 1.48 -16.46
N ILE A 130 -17.54 0.47 -15.72
CA ILE A 130 -17.42 -0.93 -16.15
C ILE A 130 -18.49 -1.82 -15.45
N GLY A 131 -19.54 -1.22 -14.94
CA GLY A 131 -20.66 -1.93 -14.32
C GLY A 131 -21.68 -2.42 -15.34
#